data_e5e857c3d3c7eb9a3bbee59f9aef1caf
#
_entry.id   e5e857c3d3c7eb9a3bbee59f9aef1caf
#
_cell.length_a   1.000
_cell.length_b   1.000
_cell.length_c   1.000
_cell.angle_alpha   90.00
_cell.angle_beta   90.00
_cell.angle_gamma   90.00
#
_symmetry.space_group_name_H-M   'P 1'
#
loop_
_entity.id
_entity.type
_entity.pdbx_description
1 polymer ?
#
loop_
_entity_poly.entity_id
_entity_poly.type
_entity_poly.pdbx_seq_one_letter_code
_entity_poly.pdbx_strand_id
1 'polypeptide(L)'
;LAAVPQYFMASSQYAYGPDTSVGLLPLPAVFAYYAIFFGYGAMYFGANDQSVTVGKGYWWTLAAAVLVLFPIGLGLNGPDRPGNRIVFAVMQASYAWVMSFGMMGLFNRLFRSQQFWVRYLSDSSYWLYLAHIPLVMLLQFFVRDWSLPSLLKFGFVCSATTFLLLVSYQLCVRNTWLGALLNGRRYPGRKESTQTRESTLQVSAPAIQESI
;
A
#
# COMPACT_ATOMS: atom_id res chain seq x y z
N LEU A 1 6.00 21.36 1.50
CA LEU A 1 4.70 21.30 2.17
C LEU A 1 4.68 20.24 3.28
N ALA A 2 5.01 18.96 3.01
CA ALA A 2 4.94 17.86 3.98
C ALA A 2 5.82 18.06 5.25
N ALA A 3 6.88 18.86 5.17
CA ALA A 3 7.74 19.17 6.31
C ALA A 3 7.04 20.02 7.40
N VAL A 4 5.99 20.77 7.03
CA VAL A 4 5.24 21.59 8.00
C VAL A 4 4.45 20.72 8.98
N PRO A 5 3.54 19.85 8.55
CA PRO A 5 2.87 18.93 9.48
C PRO A 5 3.86 17.99 10.17
N GLN A 6 4.94 17.56 9.51
CA GLN A 6 5.98 16.73 10.11
C GLN A 6 6.67 17.45 11.29
N TYR A 7 6.89 18.75 11.20
CA TYR A 7 7.44 19.54 12.30
C TYR A 7 6.56 19.49 13.55
N PHE A 8 5.24 19.54 13.39
CA PHE A 8 4.31 19.43 14.52
C PHE A 8 4.19 17.99 15.07
N MET A 9 4.40 16.99 14.24
CA MET A 9 4.43 15.59 14.65
C MET A 9 5.73 15.19 15.36
N ALA A 10 6.87 15.78 14.98
CA ALA A 10 8.18 15.49 15.57
C ALA A 10 8.31 15.82 17.06
N SER A 11 7.21 16.15 17.75
CA SER A 11 7.15 16.28 19.21
C SER A 11 7.03 14.94 19.93
N SER A 12 6.60 13.88 19.29
CA SER A 12 6.64 12.53 19.84
C SER A 12 8.01 11.91 19.59
N GLN A 13 8.83 11.95 20.56
CA GLN A 13 10.28 12.07 20.62
C GLN A 13 11.14 10.90 20.14
N TYR A 14 10.60 9.74 19.74
CA TYR A 14 11.43 8.52 19.65
C TYR A 14 11.22 7.68 18.38
N ALA A 15 10.31 8.06 17.49
CA ALA A 15 10.06 7.31 16.28
C ALA A 15 10.58 8.05 15.03
N TYR A 16 11.38 7.38 14.23
CA TYR A 16 11.72 7.86 12.89
C TYR A 16 10.55 7.57 11.95
N GLY A 17 9.95 8.63 11.42
CA GLY A 17 8.80 8.53 10.52
C GLY A 17 7.62 9.41 10.96
N PRO A 18 6.53 9.40 10.19
CA PRO A 18 5.32 10.12 10.57
C PRO A 18 4.61 9.42 11.74
N ASP A 19 4.04 10.23 12.63
CA ASP A 19 3.22 9.73 13.73
C ASP A 19 1.94 9.05 13.22
N THR A 20 1.39 8.17 14.05
CA THR A 20 0.09 7.56 13.83
C THR A 20 -0.93 8.12 14.81
N SER A 21 -2.18 8.29 14.38
CA SER A 21 -3.27 8.69 15.26
C SER A 21 -4.00 7.44 15.76
N VAL A 22 -3.99 7.25 17.08
CA VAL A 22 -4.65 6.09 17.72
C VAL A 22 -6.12 6.38 18.07
N GLY A 23 -6.53 7.66 18.02
CA GLY A 23 -7.90 8.09 18.34
C GLY A 23 -8.87 7.95 17.17
N LEU A 24 -10.17 8.01 17.48
CA LEU A 24 -11.25 8.01 16.48
C LEU A 24 -11.15 9.24 15.55
N LEU A 25 -10.72 10.38 16.09
CA LEU A 25 -10.44 11.59 15.32
C LEU A 25 -8.92 11.71 15.11
N PRO A 26 -8.46 11.80 13.87
CA PRO A 26 -7.04 11.94 13.60
C PRO A 26 -6.52 13.30 14.09
N LEU A 27 -5.29 13.32 14.63
CA LEU A 27 -4.61 14.58 14.96
C LEU A 27 -4.46 15.44 13.70
N PRO A 28 -4.73 16.76 13.75
CA PRO A 28 -4.72 17.61 12.55
C PRO A 28 -3.40 17.56 11.76
N ALA A 29 -2.25 17.51 12.46
CA ALA A 29 -0.96 17.40 11.80
C ALA A 29 -0.78 16.08 11.07
N VAL A 30 -1.21 14.95 11.68
CA VAL A 30 -1.17 13.63 11.06
C VAL A 30 -2.09 13.59 9.83
N PHE A 31 -3.32 14.09 9.98
CA PHE A 31 -4.26 14.18 8.86
C PHE A 31 -3.70 15.01 7.71
N ALA A 32 -3.16 16.22 7.99
CA ALA A 32 -2.58 17.10 6.98
C ALA A 32 -1.40 16.43 6.26
N TYR A 33 -0.54 15.72 6.99
CA TYR A 33 0.59 15.01 6.40
C TYR A 33 0.13 13.99 5.37
N TYR A 34 -0.76 13.07 5.77
CA TYR A 34 -1.25 12.04 4.87
C TYR A 34 -2.12 12.59 3.73
N ALA A 35 -2.88 13.68 3.99
CA ALA A 35 -3.67 14.36 2.95
C ALA A 35 -2.79 14.96 1.84
N ILE A 36 -1.59 15.45 2.16
CA ILE A 36 -0.64 15.95 1.15
C ILE A 36 -0.17 14.81 0.25
N PHE A 37 0.20 13.65 0.80
CA PHE A 37 0.62 12.49 0.01
C PHE A 37 -0.53 11.92 -0.81
N PHE A 38 -1.71 11.81 -0.22
CA PHE A 38 -2.92 11.37 -0.92
C PHE A 38 -3.29 12.32 -2.07
N GLY A 39 -3.29 13.63 -1.80
CA GLY A 39 -3.59 14.65 -2.81
C GLY A 39 -2.60 14.61 -3.98
N TYR A 40 -1.31 14.47 -3.68
CA TYR A 40 -0.31 14.28 -4.72
C TYR A 40 -0.58 13.02 -5.55
N GLY A 41 -0.86 11.88 -4.89
CA GLY A 41 -1.19 10.63 -5.58
C GLY A 41 -2.43 10.76 -6.47
N ALA A 42 -3.47 11.46 -6.01
CA ALA A 42 -4.68 11.72 -6.79
C ALA A 42 -4.40 12.60 -8.01
N MET A 43 -3.61 13.66 -7.85
CA MET A 43 -3.19 14.53 -8.96
C MET A 43 -2.31 13.76 -9.96
N TYR A 44 -1.39 12.95 -9.48
CA TYR A 44 -0.52 12.12 -10.31
C TYR A 44 -1.32 11.09 -11.12
N PHE A 45 -2.30 10.45 -10.48
CA PHE A 45 -3.24 9.56 -11.16
C PHE A 45 -4.03 10.29 -12.26
N GLY A 46 -4.52 11.51 -11.99
CA GLY A 46 -5.22 12.34 -12.97
C GLY A 46 -4.33 12.75 -14.16
N ALA A 47 -3.03 12.90 -13.95
CA ALA A 47 -2.08 13.21 -15.02
C ALA A 47 -1.83 12.03 -15.99
N ASN A 48 -2.30 10.81 -15.66
CA ASN A 48 -2.23 9.60 -16.49
C ASN A 48 -0.81 9.30 -17.04
N ASP A 49 0.22 9.56 -16.22
CA ASP A 49 1.62 9.28 -16.60
C ASP A 49 1.91 7.77 -16.53
N GLN A 50 1.57 7.04 -17.60
CA GLN A 50 1.81 5.61 -17.72
C GLN A 50 3.32 5.24 -17.76
N SER A 51 4.17 6.21 -18.06
CA SER A 51 5.63 6.00 -18.12
C SER A 51 6.30 6.07 -16.75
N VAL A 52 5.55 6.49 -15.71
CA VAL A 52 6.05 6.75 -14.36
C VAL A 52 7.33 7.58 -14.40
N THR A 53 7.22 8.75 -15.05
CA THR A 53 8.35 9.66 -15.31
C THR A 53 9.05 10.06 -14.01
N VAL A 54 8.29 10.24 -12.93
CA VAL A 54 8.81 10.58 -11.61
C VAL A 54 9.68 9.46 -11.02
N GLY A 55 9.45 8.20 -11.41
CA GLY A 55 10.24 7.04 -10.99
C GLY A 55 11.46 6.74 -11.86
N LYS A 56 11.79 7.58 -12.86
CA LYS A 56 12.99 7.41 -13.65
C LYS A 56 14.22 7.56 -12.76
N GLY A 57 15.16 6.61 -12.86
CA GLY A 57 16.36 6.62 -12.00
C GLY A 57 16.11 6.11 -10.57
N TYR A 58 15.11 5.27 -10.37
CA TYR A 58 14.70 4.72 -9.06
C TYR A 58 15.86 4.11 -8.25
N TRP A 59 16.90 3.56 -8.89
CA TRP A 59 18.08 3.07 -8.19
C TRP A 59 18.80 4.17 -7.41
N TRP A 60 18.97 5.33 -8.03
CA TRP A 60 19.63 6.47 -7.39
C TRP A 60 18.77 7.07 -6.30
N THR A 61 17.46 7.16 -6.52
CA THR A 61 16.54 7.67 -5.49
C THR A 61 16.45 6.72 -4.30
N LEU A 62 16.39 5.41 -4.52
CA LEU A 62 16.41 4.43 -3.43
C LEU A 62 17.76 4.40 -2.72
N ALA A 63 18.86 4.43 -3.45
CA ALA A 63 20.19 4.50 -2.84
C ALA A 63 20.35 5.77 -1.99
N ALA A 64 19.95 6.92 -2.50
CA ALA A 64 19.98 8.17 -1.74
C ALA A 64 19.07 8.13 -0.50
N ALA A 65 17.87 7.55 -0.61
CA ALA A 65 16.97 7.39 0.53
C ALA A 65 17.58 6.51 1.62
N VAL A 66 18.06 5.32 1.26
CA VAL A 66 18.49 4.31 2.24
C VAL A 66 19.90 4.56 2.77
N LEU A 67 20.83 5.00 1.91
CA LEU A 67 22.25 5.13 2.28
C LEU A 67 22.62 6.53 2.78
N VAL A 68 21.82 7.56 2.46
CA VAL A 68 22.12 8.94 2.84
C VAL A 68 21.06 9.49 3.79
N LEU A 69 19.81 9.61 3.31
CA LEU A 69 18.77 10.28 4.10
C LEU A 69 18.38 9.51 5.36
N PHE A 70 18.30 8.20 5.29
CA PHE A 70 17.94 7.37 6.43
C PHE A 70 19.01 7.41 7.55
N PRO A 71 20.31 7.15 7.30
CA PRO A 71 21.33 7.23 8.34
C PRO A 71 21.49 8.64 8.94
N ILE A 72 21.43 9.67 8.09
CA ILE A 72 21.50 11.07 8.59
C ILE A 72 20.28 11.36 9.46
N GLY A 73 19.08 10.96 9.02
CA GLY A 73 17.87 11.13 9.80
C GLY A 73 17.91 10.40 11.14
N LEU A 74 18.44 9.17 11.19
CA LEU A 74 18.66 8.46 12.45
C LEU A 74 19.68 9.17 13.34
N GLY A 75 20.77 9.70 12.79
CA GLY A 75 21.79 10.43 13.53
C GLY A 75 21.31 11.77 14.09
N LEU A 76 20.29 12.37 13.50
CA LEU A 76 19.64 13.59 13.98
C LEU A 76 18.53 13.31 15.01
N ASN A 77 18.12 12.06 15.16
CA ASN A 77 17.09 11.63 16.11
C ASN A 77 17.70 11.56 17.52
N GLY A 78 17.21 12.37 18.45
CA GLY A 78 17.64 12.32 19.84
C GLY A 78 17.00 13.42 20.67
N PRO A 79 16.79 13.17 21.99
CA PRO A 79 16.07 14.06 22.90
C PRO A 79 16.80 15.40 23.16
N ASP A 80 18.12 15.42 22.98
CA ASP A 80 18.98 16.53 23.49
C ASP A 80 19.32 17.60 22.44
N ARG A 81 18.61 17.66 21.30
CA ARG A 81 18.93 18.59 20.21
C ARG A 81 17.74 19.42 19.72
N PRO A 82 17.20 20.34 20.54
CA PRO A 82 16.02 21.14 20.18
C PRO A 82 16.22 22.03 18.95
N GLY A 83 17.47 22.45 18.65
CA GLY A 83 17.79 23.26 17.47
C GLY A 83 17.65 22.53 16.12
N ASN A 84 17.60 21.20 16.11
CA ASN A 84 17.58 20.39 14.90
C ASN A 84 16.17 19.96 14.47
N ARG A 85 15.11 20.38 15.18
CA ARG A 85 13.74 19.91 14.91
C ARG A 85 13.25 20.21 13.48
N ILE A 86 13.59 21.41 12.97
CA ILE A 86 13.24 21.77 11.59
C ILE A 86 14.01 20.92 10.60
N VAL A 87 15.33 20.77 10.81
CA VAL A 87 16.19 19.95 9.96
C VAL A 87 15.71 18.51 9.96
N PHE A 88 15.36 17.98 11.12
CA PHE A 88 14.82 16.62 11.28
C PHE A 88 13.49 16.44 10.54
N ALA A 89 12.55 17.37 10.67
CA ALA A 89 11.27 17.32 9.96
C ALA A 89 11.45 17.40 8.44
N VAL A 90 12.36 18.23 7.96
CA VAL A 90 12.68 18.34 6.52
C VAL A 90 13.32 17.06 6.03
N MET A 91 14.26 16.49 6.79
CA MET A 91 14.93 15.23 6.42
C MET A 91 13.95 14.06 6.33
N GLN A 92 13.06 13.92 7.31
CA GLN A 92 12.03 12.86 7.30
C GLN A 92 11.06 13.03 6.13
N ALA A 93 10.55 14.24 5.90
CA ALA A 93 9.67 14.51 4.77
C ALA A 93 10.38 14.24 3.43
N SER A 94 11.65 14.65 3.30
CA SER A 94 12.45 14.38 2.11
C SER A 94 12.66 12.88 1.89
N TYR A 95 12.99 12.15 2.96
CA TYR A 95 13.11 10.70 2.93
C TYR A 95 11.81 10.04 2.43
N ALA A 96 10.66 10.44 2.97
CA ALA A 96 9.36 9.89 2.58
C ALA A 96 9.06 10.12 1.09
N TRP A 97 9.33 11.32 0.56
CA TRP A 97 9.14 11.63 -0.85
C TRP A 97 10.10 10.87 -1.76
N VAL A 98 11.39 10.91 -1.45
CA VAL A 98 12.41 10.24 -2.27
C VAL A 98 12.18 8.73 -2.28
N MET A 99 11.84 8.14 -1.13
CA MET A 99 11.51 6.72 -1.02
C MET A 99 10.24 6.38 -1.82
N SER A 100 9.19 7.20 -1.74
CA SER A 100 7.95 7.00 -2.50
C SER A 100 8.22 7.01 -4.02
N PHE A 101 8.96 7.98 -4.53
CA PHE A 101 9.30 8.04 -5.96
C PHE A 101 10.19 6.88 -6.39
N GLY A 102 11.17 6.50 -5.58
CA GLY A 102 12.01 5.34 -5.84
C GLY A 102 11.21 4.05 -5.91
N MET A 103 10.28 3.86 -4.96
CA MET A 103 9.40 2.68 -4.94
C MET A 103 8.43 2.66 -6.11
N MET A 104 7.84 3.81 -6.49
CA MET A 104 7.00 3.89 -7.69
C MET A 104 7.75 3.41 -8.94
N GLY A 105 9.00 3.86 -9.13
CA GLY A 105 9.83 3.44 -10.26
C GLY A 105 10.20 1.95 -10.19
N LEU A 106 10.57 1.44 -9.02
CA LEU A 106 10.89 0.04 -8.79
C LEU A 106 9.69 -0.86 -9.09
N PHE A 107 8.53 -0.55 -8.52
CA PHE A 107 7.31 -1.33 -8.74
C PHE A 107 6.84 -1.29 -10.20
N ASN A 108 6.93 -0.14 -10.87
CA ASN A 108 6.64 -0.06 -12.29
C ASN A 108 7.53 -0.97 -13.12
N ARG A 109 8.81 -1.14 -12.74
CA ARG A 109 9.73 -2.05 -13.43
C ARG A 109 9.46 -3.52 -13.12
N LEU A 110 9.24 -3.85 -11.85
CA LEU A 110 9.03 -5.23 -11.41
C LEU A 110 7.69 -5.80 -11.88
N PHE A 111 6.65 -4.96 -11.88
CA PHE A 111 5.26 -5.36 -12.14
C PHE A 111 4.69 -4.77 -13.43
N ARG A 112 5.54 -4.55 -14.42
CA ARG A 112 5.16 -3.99 -15.71
C ARG A 112 4.20 -4.90 -16.50
N SER A 113 4.30 -6.21 -16.32
CA SER A 113 3.36 -7.16 -16.89
C SER A 113 2.15 -7.32 -15.95
N GLN A 114 0.94 -7.28 -16.52
CA GLN A 114 -0.30 -7.55 -15.77
C GLN A 114 -0.37 -9.03 -15.39
N GLN A 115 0.38 -9.44 -14.38
CA GLN A 115 0.35 -10.79 -13.88
C GLN A 115 -0.85 -10.97 -12.96
N PHE A 116 -1.52 -12.10 -13.08
CA PHE A 116 -2.67 -12.46 -12.25
C PHE A 116 -2.38 -12.31 -10.74
N TRP A 117 -1.19 -12.75 -10.30
CA TRP A 117 -0.78 -12.68 -8.91
C TRP A 117 -0.65 -11.24 -8.38
N VAL A 118 -0.10 -10.34 -9.19
CA VAL A 118 0.05 -8.91 -8.82
C VAL A 118 -1.33 -8.29 -8.62
N ARG A 119 -2.25 -8.56 -9.53
CA ARG A 119 -3.62 -8.08 -9.42
C ARG A 119 -4.34 -8.68 -8.22
N TYR A 120 -4.17 -9.98 -7.99
CA TYR A 120 -4.76 -10.65 -6.83
C TYR A 120 -4.26 -10.08 -5.51
N LEU A 121 -2.94 -9.86 -5.37
CA LEU A 121 -2.35 -9.25 -4.18
C LEU A 121 -2.80 -7.79 -4.00
N SER A 122 -2.89 -7.02 -5.09
CA SER A 122 -3.40 -5.66 -5.05
C SER A 122 -4.85 -5.60 -4.57
N ASP A 123 -5.71 -6.46 -5.13
CA ASP A 123 -7.12 -6.52 -4.77
C ASP A 123 -7.34 -7.01 -3.33
N SER A 124 -6.46 -7.89 -2.81
CA SER A 124 -6.52 -8.39 -1.45
C SER A 124 -5.92 -7.42 -0.41
N SER A 125 -5.10 -6.44 -0.83
CA SER A 125 -4.34 -5.58 0.07
C SER A 125 -5.18 -4.80 1.07
N TYR A 126 -6.35 -4.30 0.66
CA TYR A 126 -7.30 -3.62 1.56
C TYR A 126 -7.82 -4.53 2.67
N TRP A 127 -8.17 -5.76 2.33
CA TRP A 127 -8.62 -6.74 3.31
C TRP A 127 -7.49 -7.13 4.26
N LEU A 128 -6.29 -7.38 3.72
CA LEU A 128 -5.11 -7.67 4.52
C LEU A 128 -4.83 -6.54 5.51
N TYR A 129 -4.86 -5.30 5.04
CA TYR A 129 -4.64 -4.13 5.89
C TYR A 129 -5.68 -4.00 7.00
N LEU A 130 -6.95 -4.23 6.70
CA LEU A 130 -8.04 -4.10 7.67
C LEU A 130 -8.00 -5.19 8.75
N ALA A 131 -7.73 -6.43 8.35
CA ALA A 131 -7.90 -7.60 9.21
C ALA A 131 -6.59 -8.14 9.82
N HIS A 132 -5.40 -7.58 9.48
CA HIS A 132 -4.13 -8.11 9.98
C HIS A 132 -3.94 -7.88 11.48
N ILE A 133 -4.32 -6.72 12.02
CA ILE A 133 -4.05 -6.38 13.43
C ILE A 133 -4.68 -7.40 14.38
N PRO A 134 -6.01 -7.65 14.35
CA PRO A 134 -6.61 -8.60 15.26
C PRO A 134 -6.06 -10.03 15.07
N LEU A 135 -5.76 -10.41 13.84
CA LEU A 135 -5.22 -11.74 13.57
C LEU A 135 -3.77 -11.91 14.04
N VAL A 136 -2.93 -10.89 13.85
CA VAL A 136 -1.56 -10.88 14.40
C VAL A 136 -1.58 -10.96 15.91
N MET A 137 -2.42 -10.18 16.58
CA MET A 137 -2.54 -10.23 18.04
C MET A 137 -2.98 -11.61 18.54
N LEU A 138 -3.94 -12.23 17.85
CA LEU A 138 -4.41 -13.57 18.16
C LEU A 138 -3.29 -14.61 18.00
N LEU A 139 -2.58 -14.59 16.88
CA LEU A 139 -1.47 -15.53 16.63
C LEU A 139 -0.30 -15.30 17.60
N GLN A 140 0.02 -14.05 17.92
CA GLN A 140 1.04 -13.75 18.93
C GLN A 140 0.67 -14.30 20.31
N PHE A 141 -0.61 -14.22 20.67
CA PHE A 141 -1.09 -14.82 21.91
C PHE A 141 -0.88 -16.33 21.96
N PHE A 142 -1.18 -17.04 20.86
CA PHE A 142 -0.96 -18.51 20.79
C PHE A 142 0.52 -18.91 20.80
N VAL A 143 1.39 -18.10 20.19
CA VAL A 143 2.83 -18.40 20.05
C VAL A 143 3.63 -17.90 21.26
N ARG A 144 3.02 -17.11 22.16
CA ARG A 144 3.70 -16.46 23.29
C ARG A 144 4.54 -17.45 24.12
N ASP A 145 3.94 -18.57 24.49
CA ASP A 145 4.53 -19.54 25.43
C ASP A 145 5.40 -20.62 24.75
N TRP A 146 5.57 -20.55 23.43
CA TRP A 146 6.44 -21.48 22.72
C TRP A 146 7.91 -21.20 23.07
N SER A 147 8.72 -22.25 23.23
CA SER A 147 10.16 -22.16 23.53
C SER A 147 11.02 -21.93 22.27
N LEU A 148 10.49 -21.29 21.23
CA LEU A 148 11.19 -21.03 19.98
C LEU A 148 11.95 -19.69 20.01
N PRO A 149 13.07 -19.56 19.25
CA PRO A 149 13.75 -18.29 19.03
C PRO A 149 12.79 -17.21 18.46
N SER A 150 12.98 -15.97 18.89
CA SER A 150 12.11 -14.85 18.50
C SER A 150 11.96 -14.67 16.99
N LEU A 151 13.03 -14.94 16.22
CA LEU A 151 13.01 -14.85 14.76
C LEU A 151 12.10 -15.90 14.12
N LEU A 152 12.08 -17.13 14.66
CA LEU A 152 11.19 -18.18 14.17
C LEU A 152 9.73 -17.89 14.53
N LYS A 153 9.45 -17.38 15.74
CA LYS A 153 8.12 -16.92 16.13
C LYS A 153 7.62 -15.81 15.19
N PHE A 154 8.47 -14.82 14.91
CA PHE A 154 8.16 -13.76 13.99
C PHE A 154 7.84 -14.28 12.58
N GLY A 155 8.70 -15.12 12.03
CA GLY A 155 8.48 -15.74 10.71
C GLY A 155 7.19 -16.56 10.64
N PHE A 156 6.89 -17.33 11.69
CA PHE A 156 5.65 -18.09 11.78
C PHE A 156 4.43 -17.18 11.83
N VAL A 157 4.40 -16.17 12.70
CA VAL A 157 3.27 -15.23 12.82
C VAL A 157 3.03 -14.51 11.50
N CYS A 158 4.08 -13.99 10.85
CA CYS A 158 3.96 -13.31 9.56
C CYS A 158 3.39 -14.22 8.47
N SER A 159 3.94 -15.44 8.35
CA SER A 159 3.51 -16.40 7.33
C SER A 159 2.09 -16.89 7.57
N ALA A 160 1.75 -17.25 8.80
CA ALA A 160 0.42 -17.71 9.17
C ALA A 160 -0.62 -16.61 9.00
N THR A 161 -0.32 -15.38 9.43
CA THR A 161 -1.21 -14.23 9.22
C THR A 161 -1.49 -14.01 7.74
N THR A 162 -0.44 -13.93 6.93
CA THR A 162 -0.59 -13.69 5.49
C THR A 162 -1.39 -14.80 4.82
N PHE A 163 -1.09 -16.06 5.14
CA PHE A 163 -1.81 -17.21 4.59
C PHE A 163 -3.29 -17.18 4.97
N LEU A 164 -3.62 -17.01 6.25
CA LEU A 164 -5.01 -16.98 6.73
C LEU A 164 -5.79 -15.81 6.15
N LEU A 165 -5.16 -14.64 6.00
CA LEU A 165 -5.80 -13.48 5.39
C LEU A 165 -6.07 -13.69 3.89
N LEU A 166 -5.15 -14.29 3.15
CA LEU A 166 -5.36 -14.60 1.74
C LEU A 166 -6.46 -15.66 1.54
N VAL A 167 -6.49 -16.68 2.40
CA VAL A 167 -7.55 -17.68 2.40
C VAL A 167 -8.91 -17.05 2.73
N SER A 168 -8.99 -16.24 3.78
CA SER A 168 -10.22 -15.55 4.16
C SER A 168 -10.68 -14.56 3.08
N TYR A 169 -9.76 -13.85 2.42
CA TYR A 169 -10.06 -13.01 1.27
C TYR A 169 -10.71 -13.81 0.15
N GLN A 170 -10.12 -14.95 -0.21
CA GLN A 170 -10.61 -15.80 -1.28
C GLN A 170 -12.00 -16.35 -1.00
N LEU A 171 -12.25 -16.78 0.26
CA LEU A 171 -13.50 -17.44 0.64
C LEU A 171 -14.63 -16.47 0.96
N CYS A 172 -14.30 -15.42 1.73
CA CYS A 172 -15.31 -14.55 2.34
C CYS A 172 -15.45 -13.18 1.68
N VAL A 173 -14.42 -12.68 0.98
CA VAL A 173 -14.40 -11.30 0.50
C VAL A 173 -14.54 -11.20 -1.01
N ARG A 174 -13.77 -11.99 -1.74
CA ARG A 174 -13.61 -11.83 -3.20
C ARG A 174 -14.93 -11.82 -3.98
N ASN A 175 -15.88 -12.68 -3.62
CA ASN A 175 -17.14 -12.85 -4.35
C ASN A 175 -18.35 -12.26 -3.61
N THR A 176 -18.12 -11.48 -2.54
CA THR A 176 -19.18 -10.89 -1.72
C THR A 176 -19.29 -9.38 -1.94
N TRP A 177 -20.34 -8.79 -1.37
CA TRP A 177 -20.53 -7.36 -1.36
C TRP A 177 -19.38 -6.60 -0.66
N LEU A 178 -18.69 -7.24 0.32
CA LEU A 178 -17.50 -6.71 0.97
C LEU A 178 -16.37 -6.49 -0.04
N GLY A 179 -16.12 -7.43 -0.93
CA GLY A 179 -15.13 -7.28 -1.98
C GLY A 179 -15.48 -6.16 -2.97
N ALA A 180 -16.77 -6.01 -3.28
CA ALA A 180 -17.24 -4.91 -4.12
C ALA A 180 -17.09 -3.54 -3.43
N LEU A 181 -17.33 -3.48 -2.11
CA LEU A 181 -17.16 -2.26 -1.33
C LEU A 181 -15.68 -1.85 -1.22
N LEU A 182 -14.79 -2.81 -0.96
CA LEU A 182 -13.37 -2.55 -0.76
C LEU A 182 -12.62 -2.22 -2.07
N ASN A 183 -12.98 -2.89 -3.17
CA ASN A 183 -12.26 -2.79 -4.44
C ASN A 183 -13.02 -1.99 -5.52
N GLY A 184 -14.24 -1.53 -5.23
CA GLY A 184 -15.06 -0.76 -6.16
C GLY A 184 -15.49 -1.54 -7.41
N ARG A 185 -15.25 -2.84 -7.50
CA ARG A 185 -15.57 -3.70 -8.66
C ARG A 185 -16.26 -4.98 -8.21
N ARG A 186 -17.38 -5.30 -8.85
CA ARG A 186 -17.95 -6.66 -8.79
C ARG A 186 -17.26 -7.51 -9.85
N TYR A 187 -16.72 -8.65 -9.46
CA TYR A 187 -16.31 -9.66 -10.42
C TYR A 187 -17.59 -10.33 -10.94
N PRO A 188 -17.94 -10.22 -12.24
CA PRO A 188 -19.08 -10.95 -12.78
C PRO A 188 -18.85 -12.45 -12.56
N GLY A 189 -19.82 -13.11 -11.99
CA GLY A 189 -19.77 -14.56 -11.82
C GLY A 189 -19.60 -15.24 -13.18
N ARG A 190 -18.96 -16.40 -13.20
CA ARG A 190 -18.64 -17.17 -14.42
C ARG A 190 -19.85 -17.37 -15.38
N LYS A 191 -21.08 -17.28 -14.87
CA LYS A 191 -22.31 -17.40 -15.67
C LYS A 191 -22.60 -16.14 -16.51
N GLU A 192 -22.28 -14.95 -16.02
CA GLU A 192 -22.55 -13.70 -16.74
C GLU A 192 -21.59 -13.51 -17.94
N SER A 193 -20.36 -13.99 -17.83
CA SER A 193 -19.39 -13.93 -18.93
C SER A 193 -19.76 -14.86 -20.10
N THR A 194 -20.48 -15.95 -19.84
CA THR A 194 -20.94 -16.86 -20.88
C THR A 194 -22.13 -16.25 -21.63
N GLN A 195 -23.09 -15.65 -20.93
CA GLN A 195 -24.24 -15.00 -21.55
C GLN A 195 -23.85 -13.80 -22.41
N THR A 196 -22.92 -12.97 -21.94
CA THR A 196 -22.42 -11.83 -22.71
C THR A 196 -21.69 -12.29 -23.97
N ARG A 197 -20.97 -13.40 -23.91
CA ARG A 197 -20.27 -13.98 -25.07
C ARG A 197 -21.24 -14.58 -26.10
N GLU A 198 -22.29 -15.22 -25.64
CA GLU A 198 -23.36 -15.78 -26.53
C GLU A 198 -24.15 -14.66 -27.19
N SER A 199 -24.52 -13.60 -26.48
CA SER A 199 -25.23 -12.46 -27.06
C SER A 199 -24.36 -11.69 -28.07
N THR A 200 -23.07 -11.59 -27.86
CA THR A 200 -22.14 -10.96 -28.81
C THR A 200 -21.96 -11.81 -30.07
N LEU A 201 -21.95 -13.13 -29.95
CA LEU A 201 -21.87 -14.05 -31.09
C LEU A 201 -23.14 -14.05 -31.91
N GLN A 202 -24.32 -13.89 -31.29
CA GLN A 202 -25.61 -13.80 -32.01
C GLN A 202 -25.74 -12.45 -32.76
N VAL A 203 -25.20 -11.36 -32.25
CA VAL A 203 -25.20 -10.05 -32.91
C VAL A 203 -24.18 -9.97 -34.06
N SER A 204 -23.12 -10.78 -34.01
CA SER A 204 -22.06 -10.80 -35.01
C SER A 204 -22.29 -11.84 -36.14
N ALA A 205 -23.36 -12.62 -36.08
CA ALA A 205 -23.73 -13.50 -37.18
C ALA A 205 -24.32 -12.66 -38.33
N PRO A 206 -23.63 -12.53 -39.49
CA PRO A 206 -24.18 -11.78 -40.60
C PRO A 206 -25.42 -12.48 -41.12
N ALA A 207 -26.45 -11.71 -41.45
CA ALA A 207 -27.64 -12.16 -42.19
C ALA A 207 -27.19 -12.57 -43.62
N ILE A 208 -26.67 -13.79 -43.75
CA ILE A 208 -26.45 -14.43 -45.03
C ILE A 208 -27.62 -15.39 -45.25
N GLN A 209 -28.79 -14.80 -45.49
CA GLN A 209 -29.91 -15.56 -46.08
C GLN A 209 -31.01 -14.58 -46.55
N GLU A 210 -30.72 -13.90 -47.69
CA GLU A 210 -31.76 -13.43 -48.60
C GLU A 210 -31.11 -13.01 -49.92
N SER A 211 -30.75 -13.98 -50.75
CA SER A 211 -30.65 -13.81 -52.21
C SER A 211 -30.54 -15.21 -52.87
N ILE A 212 -31.67 -15.92 -52.97
CA ILE A 212 -31.92 -16.89 -54.05
C ILE A 212 -33.35 -16.65 -54.51
#